data_71138d68e2f30bb920dee4ba2ae8056c
#
_entry.id   71138d68e2f30bb920dee4ba2ae8056c
#
_cell.length_a   1.000
_cell.length_b   1.000
_cell.length_c   1.000
_cell.angle_alpha   90.00
_cell.angle_beta   90.00
_cell.angle_gamma   90.00
#
_symmetry.space_group_name_H-M   'P 1'
#
loop_
_entity.id
_entity.type
_entity.pdbx_description
1 polymer ?
#
loop_
_entity_poly.entity_id
_entity_poly.type
_entity_poly.pdbx_seq_one_letter_code
_entity_poly.pdbx_strand_id
1 'polypeptide(L)'
;MALDVSGWLPNLLPVLIKVAGTAQTARQYVNFVGVTAVDDGANDQCTITVATQSIISSETTTVTDTVNDHAMSTASTVPITFLRFTNALGATLTGLAGGAANRIVVLVNTGANAVALNHEDAASTEANRFVFPGATNQGFNTDAAAVLIYDATSSRWRMVGRTS
;
A
#
# COMPACT_ATOMS: atom_id res chain seq x y z
N MET A 1 -24.43 -0.16 13.28
CA MET A 1 -25.77 -0.38 13.79
C MET A 1 -25.74 -1.66 14.59
N ALA A 2 -25.92 -1.62 15.88
CA ALA A 2 -26.02 -2.83 16.70
C ALA A 2 -27.46 -3.32 16.58
N LEU A 3 -27.66 -4.53 16.08
CA LEU A 3 -28.98 -5.17 16.05
C LEU A 3 -29.20 -5.84 17.41
N ASP A 4 -29.97 -5.20 18.27
CA ASP A 4 -30.45 -5.83 19.51
C ASP A 4 -31.75 -6.55 19.18
N VAL A 5 -31.68 -7.86 19.11
CA VAL A 5 -32.86 -8.73 18.85
C VAL A 5 -33.44 -9.33 20.13
N SER A 6 -32.89 -8.99 21.29
CA SER A 6 -33.31 -9.64 22.59
C SER A 6 -34.69 -9.26 23.08
N GLY A 7 -35.27 -8.17 22.53
CA GLY A 7 -36.57 -7.66 22.99
C GLY A 7 -37.74 -7.81 22.03
N TRP A 8 -37.52 -8.27 20.79
CA TRP A 8 -38.55 -8.15 19.74
C TRP A 8 -39.16 -9.46 19.23
N LEU A 9 -38.50 -10.59 19.43
CA LEU A 9 -39.03 -11.87 18.93
C LEU A 9 -38.78 -12.99 19.94
N PRO A 10 -39.78 -13.37 20.72
CA PRO A 10 -39.62 -14.36 21.79
C PRO A 10 -39.32 -15.80 21.30
N ASN A 11 -39.29 -16.03 19.99
CA ASN A 11 -39.08 -17.35 19.39
C ASN A 11 -37.94 -17.40 18.37
N LEU A 12 -37.02 -16.41 18.36
CA LEU A 12 -35.82 -16.54 17.52
C LEU A 12 -34.89 -17.61 18.10
N LEU A 13 -34.56 -18.58 17.26
CA LEU A 13 -33.47 -19.50 17.53
C LEU A 13 -32.18 -18.70 17.77
N PRO A 14 -31.37 -19.09 18.75
CA PRO A 14 -30.13 -18.38 19.02
C PRO A 14 -29.25 -18.36 17.76
N VAL A 15 -28.80 -17.17 17.37
CA VAL A 15 -27.83 -17.02 16.26
C VAL A 15 -26.55 -17.73 16.65
N LEU A 16 -26.22 -18.79 15.95
CA LEU A 16 -25.00 -19.53 16.16
C LEU A 16 -23.88 -18.94 15.28
N ILE A 17 -22.95 -18.27 15.90
CA ILE A 17 -21.76 -17.76 15.22
C ILE A 17 -20.68 -18.83 15.23
N LYS A 18 -20.19 -19.21 14.05
CA LYS A 18 -19.07 -20.12 13.89
C LYS A 18 -17.85 -19.37 13.37
N VAL A 19 -16.69 -19.61 13.96
CA VAL A 19 -15.40 -19.15 13.48
C VAL A 19 -14.61 -20.38 13.03
N ALA A 20 -14.17 -20.41 11.76
CA ALA A 20 -13.50 -21.57 11.17
C ALA A 20 -14.25 -22.91 11.40
N GLY A 21 -15.59 -22.87 11.30
CA GLY A 21 -16.43 -24.05 11.50
C GLY A 21 -16.71 -24.43 12.96
N THR A 22 -16.08 -23.79 13.93
CA THR A 22 -16.29 -24.05 15.37
C THR A 22 -17.37 -23.12 15.92
N ALA A 23 -18.36 -23.70 16.61
CA ALA A 23 -19.37 -22.92 17.30
C ALA A 23 -18.74 -22.08 18.42
N GLN A 24 -19.07 -20.81 18.46
CA GLN A 24 -18.66 -19.89 19.51
C GLN A 24 -19.75 -19.79 20.58
N THR A 25 -19.35 -19.56 21.82
CA THR A 25 -20.27 -19.27 22.89
C THR A 25 -21.17 -18.09 22.52
N ALA A 26 -22.48 -18.23 22.63
CA ALA A 26 -23.42 -17.15 22.37
C ALA A 26 -23.04 -15.91 23.17
N ARG A 27 -22.74 -14.79 22.47
CA ARG A 27 -22.51 -13.50 23.09
C ARG A 27 -23.68 -12.59 22.82
N GLN A 28 -23.99 -11.75 23.80
CA GLN A 28 -25.15 -10.87 23.73
C GLN A 28 -25.02 -9.82 22.60
N TYR A 29 -23.79 -9.47 22.23
CA TYR A 29 -23.52 -8.51 21.15
C TYR A 29 -22.30 -8.95 20.34
N VAL A 30 -22.41 -8.85 19.02
CA VAL A 30 -21.28 -8.96 18.10
C VAL A 30 -21.20 -7.65 17.33
N ASN A 31 -20.10 -6.93 17.50
CA ASN A 31 -19.84 -5.68 16.77
C ASN A 31 -18.87 -5.94 15.63
N PHE A 32 -19.35 -5.77 14.41
CA PHE A 32 -18.53 -5.85 13.21
C PHE A 32 -18.21 -4.43 12.73
N VAL A 33 -16.96 -4.03 12.82
CA VAL A 33 -16.48 -2.73 12.36
C VAL A 33 -15.66 -2.91 11.09
N GLY A 34 -15.97 -2.14 10.04
CA GLY A 34 -15.22 -2.16 8.77
C GLY A 34 -15.47 -3.41 7.92
N VAL A 35 -16.61 -4.03 8.05
CA VAL A 35 -17.04 -5.19 7.24
C VAL A 35 -18.30 -4.87 6.46
N THR A 36 -18.48 -5.56 5.33
CA THR A 36 -19.72 -5.51 4.58
C THR A 36 -20.57 -6.74 4.94
N ALA A 37 -21.79 -6.53 5.36
CA ALA A 37 -22.76 -7.58 5.57
C ALA A 37 -23.78 -7.55 4.42
N VAL A 38 -24.02 -8.70 3.81
CA VAL A 38 -25.04 -8.89 2.78
C VAL A 38 -26.03 -9.91 3.29
N ASP A 39 -27.29 -9.50 3.37
CA ASP A 39 -28.39 -10.40 3.70
C ASP A 39 -28.80 -11.19 2.45
N ASP A 40 -28.76 -12.51 2.54
CA ASP A 40 -29.33 -13.42 1.55
C ASP A 40 -30.70 -13.91 2.05
N GLY A 41 -31.71 -13.11 1.80
CA GLY A 41 -33.06 -13.37 2.23
C GLY A 41 -33.68 -14.66 1.62
N ALA A 42 -33.04 -15.27 0.62
CA ALA A 42 -33.50 -16.53 0.02
C ALA A 42 -33.08 -17.76 0.84
N ASN A 43 -32.00 -17.64 1.63
CA ASN A 43 -31.41 -18.74 2.39
C ASN A 43 -31.31 -18.46 3.89
N ASP A 44 -31.97 -17.42 4.40
CA ASP A 44 -31.85 -17.01 5.81
C ASP A 44 -30.41 -16.87 6.31
N GLN A 45 -29.53 -16.37 5.42
CA GLN A 45 -28.12 -16.24 5.71
C GLN A 45 -27.68 -14.77 5.60
N CYS A 46 -26.82 -14.36 6.51
CA CYS A 46 -26.08 -13.10 6.38
C CYS A 46 -24.62 -13.42 6.14
N THR A 47 -24.12 -13.03 4.98
CA THR A 47 -22.69 -13.16 4.66
C THR A 47 -21.96 -11.92 5.10
N ILE A 48 -20.99 -12.09 6.01
CA ILE A 48 -20.10 -11.03 6.46
C ILE A 48 -18.77 -11.20 5.76
N THR A 49 -18.46 -10.25 4.88
CA THR A 49 -17.17 -10.22 4.17
C THR A 49 -16.24 -9.25 4.87
N VAL A 50 -15.13 -9.77 5.39
CA VAL A 50 -14.02 -8.97 5.89
C VAL A 50 -13.06 -8.78 4.73
N ALA A 51 -12.97 -7.56 4.22
CA ALA A 51 -11.96 -7.24 3.23
C ALA A 51 -10.58 -7.28 3.90
N THR A 52 -9.75 -8.25 3.53
CA THR A 52 -8.35 -8.24 3.91
C THR A 52 -7.62 -7.25 3.01
N GLN A 53 -7.26 -6.10 3.55
CA GLN A 53 -6.43 -5.15 2.83
C GLN A 53 -4.98 -5.64 2.88
N SER A 54 -4.38 -5.83 1.70
CA SER A 54 -2.93 -6.07 1.64
C SER A 54 -2.20 -4.82 2.10
N ILE A 55 -1.32 -4.98 3.07
CA ILE A 55 -0.46 -3.87 3.55
C ILE A 55 0.85 -3.77 2.77
N ILE A 56 1.16 -4.76 1.95
CA ILE A 56 2.37 -4.82 1.13
C ILE A 56 1.98 -5.18 -0.31
N SER A 57 2.53 -4.45 -1.24
CA SER A 57 2.47 -4.75 -2.67
C SER A 57 3.86 -4.89 -3.27
N SER A 58 3.94 -5.53 -4.43
CA SER A 58 5.18 -5.68 -5.17
C SER A 58 4.93 -5.44 -6.64
N GLU A 59 5.78 -4.66 -7.28
CA GLU A 59 5.77 -4.47 -8.72
C GLU A 59 7.18 -4.49 -9.29
N THR A 60 7.28 -4.83 -10.56
CA THR A 60 8.53 -4.74 -11.33
C THR A 60 8.26 -3.87 -12.55
N THR A 61 9.11 -2.89 -12.77
CA THR A 61 9.00 -1.97 -13.89
C THR A 61 10.34 -1.85 -14.63
N THR A 62 10.26 -1.62 -15.94
CA THR A 62 11.44 -1.31 -16.72
C THR A 62 11.58 0.20 -16.82
N VAL A 63 12.72 0.71 -16.39
CA VAL A 63 13.07 2.12 -16.48
C VAL A 63 14.06 2.28 -17.61
N THR A 64 13.69 3.06 -18.62
CA THR A 64 14.54 3.38 -19.77
C THR A 64 14.64 4.90 -19.86
N ASP A 65 15.85 5.44 -20.07
CA ASP A 65 16.05 6.85 -20.18
C ASP A 65 15.60 7.64 -18.91
N THR A 66 15.08 8.85 -19.07
CA THR A 66 14.57 9.67 -17.97
C THR A 66 13.07 9.45 -17.78
N VAL A 67 12.67 9.08 -16.56
CA VAL A 67 11.26 8.88 -16.19
C VAL A 67 10.88 9.91 -15.12
N ASN A 68 9.92 10.75 -15.47
CA ASN A 68 9.34 11.74 -14.56
C ASN A 68 8.05 11.18 -13.96
N ASP A 69 7.81 11.49 -12.68
CA ASP A 69 6.56 11.10 -12.00
C ASP A 69 6.19 9.61 -12.21
N HIS A 70 7.15 8.70 -12.03
CA HIS A 70 6.87 7.27 -12.24
C HIS A 70 5.61 6.84 -11.50
N ALA A 71 4.60 6.41 -12.27
CA ALA A 71 3.34 5.95 -11.73
C ALA A 71 3.48 4.51 -11.24
N MET A 72 3.40 4.30 -9.93
CA MET A 72 3.31 2.96 -9.37
C MET A 72 1.96 2.34 -9.70
N SER A 73 1.95 1.09 -10.12
CA SER A 73 0.72 0.34 -10.46
C SER A 73 -0.17 0.11 -9.24
N THR A 74 0.43 0.13 -8.06
CA THR A 74 -0.28 -0.08 -6.80
C THR A 74 -0.96 1.19 -6.31
N ALA A 75 -2.20 1.04 -5.86
CA ALA A 75 -2.96 2.15 -5.29
C ALA A 75 -2.20 2.81 -4.12
N SER A 76 -2.32 4.13 -3.98
CA SER A 76 -1.74 4.89 -2.87
C SER A 76 -2.26 4.46 -1.49
N THR A 77 -3.35 3.68 -1.46
CA THR A 77 -3.92 3.08 -0.25
C THR A 77 -3.10 1.90 0.30
N VAL A 78 -2.17 1.33 -0.50
CA VAL A 78 -1.26 0.29 -0.02
C VAL A 78 -0.06 0.97 0.65
N PRO A 79 0.14 0.80 1.96
CA PRO A 79 1.13 1.58 2.70
C PRO A 79 2.58 1.23 2.35
N ILE A 80 2.85 0.01 1.90
CA ILE A 80 4.21 -0.45 1.55
C ILE A 80 4.22 -1.00 0.13
N THR A 81 5.09 -0.46 -0.71
CA THR A 81 5.32 -0.96 -2.07
C THR A 81 6.77 -1.41 -2.22
N PHE A 82 6.97 -2.63 -2.69
CA PHE A 82 8.28 -3.12 -3.10
C PHE A 82 8.43 -2.94 -4.61
N LEU A 83 9.23 -1.96 -5.03
CA LEU A 83 9.38 -1.56 -6.42
C LEU A 83 10.75 -1.98 -6.96
N ARG A 84 10.73 -2.91 -7.89
CA ARG A 84 11.94 -3.37 -8.60
C ARG A 84 12.09 -2.64 -9.93
N PHE A 85 13.25 -2.10 -10.16
CA PHE A 85 13.62 -1.57 -11.46
C PHE A 85 14.43 -2.61 -12.23
N THR A 86 14.05 -2.81 -13.49
CA THR A 86 14.89 -3.48 -14.48
C THR A 86 15.31 -2.45 -15.53
N ASN A 87 16.56 -2.46 -15.93
CA ASN A 87 17.06 -1.56 -16.97
C ASN A 87 18.15 -2.25 -17.79
N ALA A 88 18.14 -2.03 -19.09
CA ALA A 88 19.17 -2.49 -20.01
C ALA A 88 20.23 -1.39 -20.30
N LEU A 89 19.90 -0.15 -19.99
CA LEU A 89 20.74 1.06 -20.15
C LEU A 89 20.62 1.90 -18.89
N GLY A 90 21.56 2.79 -18.63
CA GLY A 90 21.46 3.75 -17.53
C GLY A 90 20.16 4.55 -17.62
N ALA A 91 19.52 4.81 -16.50
CA ALA A 91 18.24 5.50 -16.42
C ALA A 91 18.25 6.55 -15.31
N THR A 92 17.34 7.53 -15.41
CA THR A 92 17.13 8.56 -14.39
C THR A 92 15.68 8.55 -13.95
N LEU A 93 15.46 8.62 -12.66
CA LEU A 93 14.14 8.79 -12.06
C LEU A 93 14.09 10.12 -11.32
N THR A 94 13.14 10.98 -11.68
CA THR A 94 13.02 12.32 -11.11
C THR A 94 11.96 12.44 -10.03
N GLY A 95 11.04 11.49 -9.96
CA GLY A 95 9.98 11.44 -8.95
C GLY A 95 9.11 10.18 -9.02
N LEU A 96 8.35 9.95 -7.96
CA LEU A 96 7.34 8.88 -7.85
C LEU A 96 5.96 9.49 -7.63
N ALA A 97 5.01 9.14 -8.50
CA ALA A 97 3.61 9.50 -8.27
C ALA A 97 2.96 8.61 -7.18
N GLY A 98 1.87 9.09 -6.61
CA GLY A 98 1.11 8.33 -5.61
C GLY A 98 1.63 8.44 -4.19
N GLY A 99 2.31 9.54 -3.86
CA GLY A 99 2.66 9.88 -2.48
C GLY A 99 1.41 9.99 -1.60
N ALA A 100 1.42 9.36 -0.44
CA ALA A 100 0.40 9.46 0.61
C ALA A 100 1.08 9.45 1.97
N ALA A 101 0.45 10.03 2.97
CA ALA A 101 1.03 10.13 4.31
C ALA A 101 1.56 8.77 4.81
N ASN A 102 2.80 8.73 5.21
CA ASN A 102 3.50 7.55 5.73
C ASN A 102 3.66 6.37 4.74
N ARG A 103 3.38 6.57 3.46
CA ARG A 103 3.63 5.55 2.45
C ARG A 103 5.12 5.25 2.35
N ILE A 104 5.46 3.96 2.35
CA ILE A 104 6.84 3.49 2.24
C ILE A 104 7.02 2.81 0.88
N VAL A 105 8.12 3.14 0.22
CA VAL A 105 8.56 2.45 -1.00
C VAL A 105 9.95 1.89 -0.78
N VAL A 106 10.09 0.59 -0.99
CA VAL A 106 11.39 -0.08 -1.03
C VAL A 106 11.77 -0.21 -2.50
N LEU A 107 12.77 0.56 -2.91
CA LEU A 107 13.33 0.52 -4.26
C LEU A 107 14.43 -0.53 -4.33
N VAL A 108 14.46 -1.33 -5.40
CA VAL A 108 15.56 -2.25 -5.67
C VAL A 108 15.90 -2.16 -7.16
N ASN A 109 17.16 -1.92 -7.47
CA ASN A 109 17.64 -2.00 -8.83
C ASN A 109 18.11 -3.42 -9.14
N THR A 110 17.29 -4.17 -9.86
CA THR A 110 17.61 -5.52 -10.34
C THR A 110 18.11 -5.53 -11.80
N GLY A 111 18.31 -4.34 -12.38
CA GLY A 111 18.80 -4.16 -13.72
C GLY A 111 20.33 -4.23 -13.81
N ALA A 112 20.84 -4.39 -15.02
CA ALA A 112 22.29 -4.48 -15.29
C ALA A 112 23.04 -3.15 -15.17
N ASN A 113 22.32 -2.03 -15.14
CA ASN A 113 22.94 -0.69 -15.15
C ASN A 113 22.42 0.17 -13.99
N ALA A 114 23.16 1.20 -13.64
CA ALA A 114 22.78 2.13 -12.60
C ALA A 114 21.52 2.94 -12.97
N VAL A 115 20.71 3.23 -11.97
CA VAL A 115 19.60 4.21 -12.03
C VAL A 115 19.99 5.41 -11.18
N ALA A 116 19.88 6.62 -11.72
CA ALA A 116 20.04 7.85 -10.95
C ALA A 116 18.70 8.28 -10.39
N LEU A 117 18.65 8.64 -9.11
CA LEU A 117 17.53 9.34 -8.50
C LEU A 117 17.90 10.82 -8.34
N ASN A 118 17.14 11.71 -8.95
CA ASN A 118 17.46 13.14 -8.95
C ASN A 118 16.80 13.85 -7.76
N HIS A 119 17.61 14.64 -7.05
CA HIS A 119 17.16 15.48 -5.95
C HIS A 119 16.39 16.70 -6.48
N GLU A 120 15.16 16.94 -5.97
CA GLU A 120 14.30 18.10 -6.27
C GLU A 120 14.20 18.46 -7.76
N ASP A 121 14.20 17.46 -8.64
CA ASP A 121 14.19 17.66 -10.08
C ASP A 121 12.86 18.28 -10.54
N ALA A 122 12.95 19.44 -11.20
CA ALA A 122 11.79 20.18 -11.67
C ALA A 122 11.03 19.50 -12.84
N ALA A 123 11.60 18.46 -13.43
CA ALA A 123 10.91 17.67 -14.45
C ALA A 123 9.76 16.83 -13.86
N SER A 124 9.77 16.57 -12.55
CA SER A 124 8.64 15.96 -11.84
C SER A 124 7.77 17.00 -11.16
N THR A 125 6.49 16.64 -11.02
CA THR A 125 5.53 17.38 -10.21
C THR A 125 6.06 17.52 -8.78
N GLU A 126 5.88 18.68 -8.19
CA GLU A 126 6.47 19.01 -6.90
C GLU A 126 6.20 17.96 -5.83
N ALA A 127 4.98 17.48 -5.72
CA ALA A 127 4.58 16.47 -4.75
C ALA A 127 5.18 15.07 -4.98
N ASN A 128 5.82 14.85 -6.12
CA ASN A 128 6.40 13.55 -6.48
C ASN A 128 7.92 13.51 -6.35
N ARG A 129 8.56 14.66 -6.09
CA ARG A 129 10.02 14.80 -6.08
C ARG A 129 10.67 14.11 -4.89
N PHE A 130 11.95 13.81 -5.08
CA PHE A 130 12.79 13.25 -4.03
C PHE A 130 13.55 14.35 -3.29
N VAL A 131 13.65 14.21 -1.97
CA VAL A 131 14.57 14.99 -1.14
C VAL A 131 15.60 14.07 -0.52
N PHE A 132 16.88 14.33 -0.82
CA PHE A 132 18.00 13.56 -0.32
C PHE A 132 18.91 14.39 0.59
N PRO A 133 19.58 13.75 1.56
CA PRO A 133 20.59 14.42 2.38
C PRO A 133 21.68 15.05 1.51
N GLY A 134 22.12 16.24 1.89
CA GLY A 134 23.15 16.97 1.16
C GLY A 134 22.71 17.55 -0.19
N ALA A 135 21.41 17.51 -0.51
CA ALA A 135 20.85 18.05 -1.76
C ALA A 135 21.54 17.51 -3.03
N THR A 136 21.93 16.25 -3.03
CA THR A 136 22.66 15.61 -4.13
C THR A 136 21.88 14.44 -4.72
N ASN A 137 22.02 14.25 -6.03
CA ASN A 137 21.47 13.09 -6.72
C ASN A 137 22.08 11.79 -6.17
N GLN A 138 21.32 10.71 -6.18
CA GLN A 138 21.74 9.41 -5.68
C GLN A 138 21.85 8.42 -6.82
N GLY A 139 23.01 7.78 -6.95
CA GLY A 139 23.20 6.68 -7.87
C GLY A 139 22.76 5.35 -7.21
N PHE A 140 22.06 4.53 -7.99
CA PHE A 140 21.60 3.20 -7.62
C PHE A 140 22.28 2.20 -8.53
N ASN A 141 23.33 1.57 -8.06
CA ASN A 141 24.01 0.51 -8.80
C ASN A 141 23.15 -0.76 -8.89
N THR A 142 23.56 -1.71 -9.71
CA THR A 142 22.95 -3.05 -9.73
C THR A 142 22.91 -3.64 -8.32
N ASP A 143 21.81 -4.26 -7.96
CA ASP A 143 21.53 -4.85 -6.66
C ASP A 143 21.47 -3.86 -5.47
N ALA A 144 21.58 -2.55 -5.75
CA ALA A 144 21.35 -1.55 -4.71
C ALA A 144 19.86 -1.43 -4.35
N ALA A 145 19.62 -1.13 -3.08
CA ALA A 145 18.27 -0.92 -2.56
C ALA A 145 18.20 0.37 -1.73
N ALA A 146 17.02 1.00 -1.71
CA ALA A 146 16.73 2.12 -0.81
C ALA A 146 15.32 2.03 -0.24
N VAL A 147 15.16 2.66 0.91
CA VAL A 147 13.85 2.88 1.53
C VAL A 147 13.51 4.35 1.45
N LEU A 148 12.37 4.64 0.85
CA LEU A 148 11.79 5.96 0.79
C LEU A 148 10.51 6.01 1.62
N ILE A 149 10.28 7.13 2.29
CA ILE A 149 9.02 7.45 2.98
C ILE A 149 8.45 8.74 2.41
N TYR A 150 7.13 8.78 2.22
CA TYR A 150 6.47 10.01 1.82
C TYR A 150 6.18 10.89 3.03
N ASP A 151 6.77 12.07 3.04
CA ASP A 151 6.51 13.11 4.03
C ASP A 151 5.39 14.02 3.54
N ALA A 152 4.19 13.80 4.04
CA ALA A 152 3.01 14.57 3.64
C ALA A 152 3.08 16.05 4.04
N THR A 153 3.88 16.42 5.03
CA THR A 153 4.04 17.81 5.46
C THR A 153 4.79 18.63 4.41
N SER A 154 5.85 18.05 3.85
CA SER A 154 6.62 18.70 2.77
C SER A 154 6.15 18.30 1.38
N SER A 155 5.25 17.30 1.28
CA SER A 155 4.83 16.67 0.01
C SER A 155 6.04 16.17 -0.80
N ARG A 156 6.91 15.38 -0.16
CA ARG A 156 8.16 14.88 -0.76
C ARG A 156 8.45 13.44 -0.38
N TRP A 157 9.12 12.74 -1.27
CA TRP A 157 9.74 11.46 -0.96
C TRP A 157 11.10 11.66 -0.32
N ARG A 158 11.29 11.11 0.87
CA ARG A 158 12.55 11.19 1.63
C ARG A 158 13.22 9.83 1.71
N MET A 159 14.52 9.79 1.49
CA MET A 159 15.32 8.57 1.68
C MET A 159 15.62 8.38 3.16
N VAL A 160 15.25 7.21 3.68
CA VAL A 160 15.55 6.79 5.05
C VAL A 160 16.88 6.05 5.12
N GLY A 161 17.21 5.29 4.08
CA GLY A 161 18.44 4.55 3.98
C GLY A 161 18.63 3.91 2.62
N ARG A 162 19.86 3.54 2.29
CA ARG A 162 20.20 2.81 1.06
C ARG A 162 21.39 1.87 1.28
N THR A 163 21.50 0.86 0.41
CA THR A 163 22.73 0.13 0.17
C THR A 163 23.53 0.83 -0.93
N SER A 164 24.82 0.70 -0.95
CA SER A 164 25.72 1.26 -1.98
C SER A 164 26.03 0.23 -3.05
#